data_1d4de11c8cb7dd4dd4c16e7c088adf62
#
_entry.id   1d4de11c8cb7dd4dd4c16e7c088adf62
#
_cell.length_a   1.000
_cell.length_b   1.000
_cell.length_c   1.000
_cell.angle_alpha   90.00
_cell.angle_beta   90.00
_cell.angle_gamma   90.00
#
_symmetry.space_group_name_H-M   'P 1'
#
loop_
_entity.id
_entity.type
_entity.pdbx_description
1 polymer ?
#
loop_
_entity_poly.entity_id
_entity_poly.type
_entity_poly.pdbx_seq_one_letter_code
_entity_poly.pdbx_strand_id
1 'polypeptide(L)' 'MPIYEYKCKKCGETFEVLVRSTEKPACPQCGSKSLRKLVS' A
#
# COMPACT_ATOMS: atom_id res chain seq x y z
N MET A 1 0.53 -5.67 15.52
CA MET A 1 0.52 -4.59 14.55
C MET A 1 0.26 -5.15 13.18
N PRO A 2 -0.79 -4.69 12.54
CA PRO A 2 -1.17 -5.23 11.25
C PRO A 2 -0.27 -4.71 10.14
N ILE A 3 0.25 -5.64 9.38
CA ILE A 3 1.04 -5.31 8.21
C ILE A 3 0.29 -5.79 6.99
N TYR A 4 0.06 -4.90 6.05
CA TYR A 4 -0.65 -5.24 4.83
C TYR A 4 0.25 -5.07 3.63
N GLU A 5 0.06 -5.94 2.66
CA GLU A 5 0.77 -5.84 1.40
C GLU A 5 -0.09 -5.13 0.39
N TYR A 6 0.51 -4.17 -0.28
CA TYR A 6 -0.19 -3.40 -1.29
C TYR A 6 0.57 -3.41 -2.59
N LYS A 7 -0.17 -3.33 -3.67
CA LYS A 7 0.42 -3.23 -4.98
C LYS A 7 -0.06 -1.95 -5.64
N CYS A 8 0.88 -1.16 -6.10
CA CYS A 8 0.55 0.07 -6.78
C CYS A 8 -0.02 -0.23 -8.15
N LYS A 9 -1.18 0.36 -8.43
CA LYS A 9 -1.82 0.15 -9.72
C LYS A 9 -1.17 1.00 -10.81
N LYS A 10 -0.39 1.96 -10.42
CA LYS A 10 0.22 2.86 -11.36
C LYS A 10 1.58 2.38 -11.81
N CYS A 11 2.47 2.16 -10.87
CA CYS A 11 3.81 1.73 -11.19
C CYS A 11 3.98 0.22 -11.09
N GLY A 12 3.02 -0.48 -10.50
CA GLY A 12 3.08 -1.92 -10.41
C GLY A 12 4.00 -2.46 -9.34
N GLU A 13 4.40 -1.61 -8.42
CA GLU A 13 5.29 -2.04 -7.35
C GLU A 13 4.52 -2.66 -6.20
N THR A 14 5.11 -3.69 -5.61
CA THR A 14 4.54 -4.34 -4.43
C THR A 14 5.35 -3.94 -3.22
N PHE A 15 4.65 -3.59 -2.15
CA PHE A 15 5.34 -3.17 -0.94
C PHE A 15 4.48 -3.48 0.27
N GLU A 16 5.12 -3.47 1.42
CA GLU A 16 4.45 -3.71 2.69
C GLU A 16 4.34 -2.41 3.46
N VAL A 17 3.18 -2.22 4.06
CA VAL A 17 2.93 -1.01 4.83
C VAL A 17 2.37 -1.37 6.18
N LEU A 18 2.79 -0.62 7.17
CA LEU A 18 2.25 -0.74 8.50
C LEU A 18 1.06 0.20 8.60
N VAL A 19 -0.12 -0.40 8.59
CA VAL A 19 -1.35 0.41 8.63
C VAL A 19 -1.79 0.58 10.07
N ARG A 20 -1.87 1.82 10.49
CA ARG A 20 -2.30 2.15 11.85
C ARG A 20 -3.52 3.03 11.78
N SER A 21 -4.54 2.62 12.51
CA SER A 21 -5.75 3.45 12.63
C SER A 21 -6.33 3.78 11.27
N THR A 22 -6.45 5.06 10.99
CA THR A 22 -7.11 5.55 9.79
C THR A 22 -6.14 5.99 8.72
N GLU A 23 -4.87 5.73 8.90
CA GLU A 23 -3.90 6.16 7.92
C GLU A 23 -4.00 5.34 6.65
N LYS A 24 -3.98 6.03 5.54
CA LYS A 24 -4.03 5.38 4.24
C LYS A 24 -2.63 5.32 3.65
N PRO A 25 -2.24 4.15 3.14
CA PRO A 25 -0.92 4.01 2.54
C PRO A 25 -0.85 4.70 1.19
N ALA A 26 0.36 5.03 0.80
CA ALA A 26 0.60 5.62 -0.49
C ALA A 26 1.85 4.98 -1.07
N CYS A 27 1.91 4.94 -2.40
CA CYS A 27 3.04 4.33 -3.07
C CYS A 27 4.31 5.13 -2.81
N PRO A 28 5.36 4.48 -2.30
CA PRO A 28 6.61 5.19 -2.05
C PRO A 28 7.38 5.53 -3.31
N GLN A 29 6.99 4.94 -4.41
CA GLN A 29 7.68 5.19 -5.67
C GLN A 29 7.09 6.38 -6.41
N CYS A 30 5.80 6.33 -6.68
CA CYS A 30 5.15 7.38 -7.43
C CYS A 30 4.23 8.25 -6.60
N GLY A 31 4.03 7.89 -5.35
CA GLY A 31 3.17 8.66 -4.48
C GLY A 31 1.69 8.51 -4.76
N SER A 32 1.33 7.56 -5.59
CA SER A 32 -0.06 7.33 -5.94
C SER A 32 -0.79 6.66 -4.79
N LYS A 33 -2.05 6.98 -4.66
CA LYS A 33 -2.90 6.35 -3.66
C LYS A 33 -3.72 5.22 -4.24
N SER A 34 -3.52 4.94 -5.50
CA SER A 34 -4.22 3.85 -6.17
C SER A 34 -3.51 2.55 -5.85
N LEU A 35 -3.83 2.00 -4.72
CA LEU A 35 -3.19 0.79 -4.26
C LEU A 35 -4.20 -0.33 -4.17
N ARG A 36 -3.70 -1.54 -4.34
CA ARG A 36 -4.52 -2.74 -4.21
C ARG A 36 -4.01 -3.55 -3.04
N LYS A 37 -4.93 -3.90 -2.16
CA LYS A 37 -4.60 -4.69 -0.99
C LYS A 37 -4.45 -6.14 -1.39
N LEU A 38 -3.30 -6.71 -1.09
CA LEU A 38 -3.00 -8.09 -1.47
C LEU A 38 -3.25 -9.06 -0.33
N VAL A 39 -3.27 -8.58 0.87
CA VAL A 39 -3.49 -9.44 2.02
C VAL A 39 -4.91 -9.99 2.02
N SER A 40 -5.02 -11.22 2.36
CA SER A 40 -6.33 -11.87 2.47
C SER A 40 -6.80 -11.91 3.92
#